data_2649c3d052f45f0040638fdd7a5ba011
#
_entry.id   2649c3d052f45f0040638fdd7a5ba011
#
_cell.length_a   1.000
_cell.length_b   1.000
_cell.length_c   1.000
_cell.angle_alpha   90.00
_cell.angle_beta   90.00
_cell.angle_gamma   90.00
#
_symmetry.space_group_name_H-M   'P 1'
#
loop_
_entity.id
_entity.type
_entity.pdbx_description
1 polymer ?
#
loop_
_entity_poly.entity_id
_entity_poly.type
_entity_poly.pdbx_seq_one_letter_code
_entity_poly.pdbx_strand_id
1 'polypeptide(L)'
;MRPLPRCYAVLLVFLLFVLSTHLSAQTELQRKVENITSVDSVKPLETTEFVEKYVAYFSQPLDHRRPEKGSFGQRVIVAHVGFDRPTVIVTEGYGAAYALRPGYREELSRLFNANMIFVEHRYFLESTPQPRDWKYLTAENSAEDLHAVTTAFKTLYPRKWISTGISKGGQTSLLYRAFFPDDVDVSVPYVAPLCYGVEDGRHEPFLRQVSTAEERKTIEDF
;
A
#
# COMPACT_ATOMS: atom_id res chain seq x y z
N MET A 1 4.24 -35.06 54.91
CA MET A 1 4.28 -34.06 53.84
C MET A 1 4.21 -32.67 54.49
N ARG A 2 5.26 -31.84 54.38
CA ARG A 2 5.27 -30.50 54.93
C ARG A 2 4.54 -29.55 53.95
N PRO A 3 3.59 -28.74 54.40
CA PRO A 3 2.92 -27.77 53.50
C PRO A 3 3.92 -26.72 53.03
N LEU A 4 3.90 -26.42 51.74
CA LEU A 4 4.68 -25.35 51.13
C LEU A 4 4.33 -24.00 51.81
N PRO A 5 5.33 -23.17 52.16
CA PRO A 5 5.07 -21.89 52.80
C PRO A 5 4.24 -21.00 51.89
N ARG A 6 3.24 -20.33 52.48
CA ARG A 6 2.26 -19.45 51.77
C ARG A 6 2.89 -18.43 50.82
N CYS A 7 4.16 -18.03 51.05
CA CYS A 7 4.89 -17.08 50.18
C CYS A 7 5.14 -17.65 48.76
N TYR A 8 5.38 -18.98 48.60
CA TYR A 8 5.60 -19.56 47.27
C TYR A 8 4.32 -19.67 46.47
N ALA A 9 3.17 -19.88 47.11
CA ALA A 9 1.88 -19.90 46.41
C ALA A 9 1.51 -18.54 45.84
N VAL A 10 1.78 -17.45 46.57
CA VAL A 10 1.54 -16.07 46.12
C VAL A 10 2.48 -15.69 44.97
N LEU A 11 3.77 -16.10 45.05
CA LEU A 11 4.74 -15.85 43.99
C LEU A 11 4.38 -16.59 42.68
N LEU A 12 3.90 -17.87 42.80
CA LEU A 12 3.48 -18.65 41.64
C LEU A 12 2.23 -18.07 40.96
N VAL A 13 1.27 -17.57 41.72
CA VAL A 13 0.06 -16.90 41.19
C VAL A 13 0.44 -15.58 40.51
N PHE A 14 1.37 -14.81 41.09
CA PHE A 14 1.85 -13.57 40.49
C PHE A 14 2.63 -13.83 39.19
N LEU A 15 3.46 -14.91 39.15
CA LEU A 15 4.20 -15.33 37.95
C LEU A 15 3.26 -15.78 36.82
N LEU A 16 2.18 -16.52 37.16
CA LEU A 16 1.15 -16.93 36.21
C LEU A 16 0.33 -15.75 35.70
N PHE A 17 0.09 -14.72 36.53
CA PHE A 17 -0.62 -13.49 36.13
C PHE A 17 0.24 -12.61 35.21
N VAL A 18 1.55 -12.55 35.40
CA VAL A 18 2.49 -11.81 34.55
C VAL A 18 2.71 -12.50 33.20
N LEU A 19 2.66 -13.85 33.16
CA LEU A 19 2.75 -14.60 31.90
C LEU A 19 1.46 -14.56 31.06
N SER A 20 0.31 -14.19 31.63
CA SER A 20 -0.96 -14.15 30.91
C SER A 20 -1.24 -12.84 30.18
N THR A 21 -0.35 -11.84 30.24
CA THR A 21 -0.63 -10.49 29.75
C THR A 21 -0.20 -10.19 28.32
N HIS A 22 0.34 -11.15 27.51
CA HIS A 22 0.81 -10.86 26.17
C HIS A 22 0.40 -11.85 25.06
N LEU A 23 -0.62 -12.66 25.27
CA LEU A 23 -1.23 -13.36 24.14
C LEU A 23 -2.39 -12.46 23.61
N SER A 24 -2.05 -11.38 22.89
CA SER A 24 -3.05 -10.69 22.08
C SER A 24 -3.59 -11.70 21.07
N ALA A 25 -4.84 -12.10 21.24
CA ALA A 25 -5.46 -13.02 20.30
C ALA A 25 -5.41 -12.39 18.91
N GLN A 26 -4.84 -13.13 17.95
CA GLN A 26 -4.77 -12.73 16.57
C GLN A 26 -6.17 -12.41 16.04
N THR A 27 -6.35 -11.26 15.40
CA THR A 27 -7.65 -10.84 14.90
C THR A 27 -8.09 -11.68 13.69
N GLU A 28 -9.37 -11.61 13.36
CA GLU A 28 -9.90 -12.28 12.16
C GLU A 28 -9.22 -11.76 10.89
N LEU A 29 -9.04 -10.44 10.79
CA LEU A 29 -8.38 -9.82 9.64
C LEU A 29 -6.93 -10.29 9.52
N GLN A 30 -6.17 -10.24 10.61
CA GLN A 30 -4.77 -10.65 10.59
C GLN A 30 -4.64 -12.08 10.07
N ARG A 31 -5.42 -13.02 10.60
CA ARG A 31 -5.42 -14.43 10.14
C ARG A 31 -5.77 -14.56 8.66
N LYS A 32 -6.77 -13.81 8.19
CA LYS A 32 -7.17 -13.83 6.77
C LYS A 32 -6.06 -13.30 5.86
N VAL A 33 -5.38 -12.22 6.25
CA VAL A 33 -4.27 -11.65 5.46
C VAL A 33 -3.06 -12.59 5.47
N GLU A 34 -2.70 -13.18 6.59
CA GLU A 34 -1.60 -14.17 6.69
C GLU A 34 -1.87 -15.45 5.88
N ASN A 35 -3.14 -15.80 5.66
CA ASN A 35 -3.52 -16.95 4.84
C ASN A 35 -3.50 -16.66 3.32
N ILE A 36 -3.24 -15.42 2.89
CA ILE A 36 -3.01 -15.11 1.47
C ILE A 36 -1.66 -15.69 1.06
N THR A 37 -1.66 -16.60 0.10
CA THR A 37 -0.47 -17.38 -0.31
C THR A 37 0.73 -16.49 -0.70
N SER A 38 0.49 -15.31 -1.27
CA SER A 38 1.53 -14.36 -1.67
C SER A 38 2.00 -13.45 -0.54
N VAL A 39 1.53 -13.62 0.69
CA VAL A 39 1.94 -12.80 1.83
C VAL A 39 3.00 -13.51 2.64
N ASP A 40 4.19 -12.92 2.72
CA ASP A 40 5.32 -13.47 3.48
C ASP A 40 5.24 -13.12 4.98
N SER A 41 4.74 -11.94 5.31
CA SER A 41 4.61 -11.51 6.71
C SER A 41 3.58 -10.40 6.88
N VAL A 42 3.00 -10.33 8.10
CA VAL A 42 2.03 -9.30 8.51
C VAL A 42 2.45 -8.76 9.87
N LYS A 43 2.45 -7.43 10.02
CA LYS A 43 2.76 -6.77 11.30
C LYS A 43 1.68 -5.76 11.63
N PRO A 44 1.19 -5.69 12.86
CA PRO A 44 0.21 -4.70 13.27
C PRO A 44 0.82 -3.28 13.24
N LEU A 45 -0.02 -2.31 12.91
CA LEU A 45 0.28 -0.89 12.96
C LEU A 45 -0.72 -0.20 13.88
N GLU A 46 -0.26 0.81 14.59
CA GLU A 46 -1.16 1.70 15.31
C GLU A 46 -2.04 2.48 14.33
N THR A 47 -3.29 2.72 14.75
CA THR A 47 -4.24 3.50 13.96
C THR A 47 -5.22 4.27 14.85
N THR A 48 -5.54 5.51 14.45
CA THR A 48 -6.61 6.33 15.03
C THR A 48 -7.80 6.50 14.06
N GLU A 49 -7.67 5.95 12.84
CA GLU A 49 -8.59 6.20 11.73
C GLU A 49 -9.35 4.95 11.28
N PHE A 50 -8.87 3.77 11.66
CA PHE A 50 -9.42 2.48 11.22
C PHE A 50 -9.66 1.57 12.44
N VAL A 51 -10.44 0.52 12.23
CA VAL A 51 -10.64 -0.52 13.26
C VAL A 51 -9.36 -1.29 13.50
N GLU A 52 -8.67 -1.63 12.40
CA GLU A 52 -7.39 -2.35 12.42
C GLU A 52 -6.52 -1.86 11.26
N LYS A 53 -5.19 -1.92 11.44
CA LYS A 53 -4.22 -1.57 10.42
C LYS A 53 -3.00 -2.47 10.50
N TYR A 54 -2.51 -2.90 9.34
CA TYR A 54 -1.36 -3.79 9.21
C TYR A 54 -0.44 -3.33 8.09
N VAL A 55 0.83 -3.67 8.19
CA VAL A 55 1.73 -3.76 7.06
C VAL A 55 1.91 -5.23 6.70
N ALA A 56 1.69 -5.55 5.44
CA ALA A 56 1.94 -6.87 4.86
C ALA A 56 3.04 -6.77 3.80
N TYR A 57 3.83 -7.82 3.66
CA TYR A 57 4.82 -7.94 2.60
C TYR A 57 4.38 -9.02 1.64
N PHE A 58 4.16 -8.60 0.38
CA PHE A 58 3.77 -9.49 -0.71
C PHE A 58 4.99 -9.97 -1.46
N SER A 59 5.09 -11.25 -1.69
CA SER A 59 6.06 -11.83 -2.61
C SER A 59 5.62 -11.58 -4.04
N GLN A 60 6.27 -10.63 -4.71
CA GLN A 60 5.99 -10.25 -6.10
C GLN A 60 7.09 -10.73 -7.03
N PRO A 61 6.77 -11.25 -8.22
CA PRO A 61 7.78 -11.59 -9.22
C PRO A 61 8.55 -10.34 -9.68
N LEU A 62 9.85 -10.49 -9.92
CA LEU A 62 10.64 -9.46 -10.61
C LEU A 62 10.06 -9.16 -12.00
N ASP A 63 9.69 -10.23 -12.70
CA ASP A 63 9.09 -10.20 -14.03
C ASP A 63 7.86 -11.11 -14.00
N HIS A 64 6.66 -10.54 -14.07
CA HIS A 64 5.42 -11.31 -14.02
C HIS A 64 5.24 -12.27 -15.21
N ARG A 65 5.88 -11.96 -16.35
CA ARG A 65 5.90 -12.87 -17.50
C ARG A 65 6.86 -14.05 -17.33
N ARG A 66 7.84 -13.92 -16.43
CA ARG A 66 8.88 -14.91 -16.16
C ARG A 66 9.17 -15.02 -14.67
N PRO A 67 8.23 -15.56 -13.88
CA PRO A 67 8.32 -15.63 -12.41
C PRO A 67 9.57 -16.34 -11.89
N GLU A 68 10.14 -17.25 -12.70
CA GLU A 68 11.37 -17.97 -12.38
C GLU A 68 12.62 -17.06 -12.29
N LYS A 69 12.52 -15.79 -12.67
CA LYS A 69 13.61 -14.81 -12.54
C LYS A 69 13.84 -14.33 -11.12
N GLY A 70 12.96 -14.71 -10.19
CA GLY A 70 13.03 -14.36 -8.78
C GLY A 70 11.91 -13.43 -8.35
N SER A 71 11.88 -13.14 -7.06
CA SER A 71 10.85 -12.32 -6.42
C SER A 71 11.44 -11.27 -5.49
N PHE A 72 10.60 -10.35 -5.04
CA PHE A 72 10.93 -9.35 -4.02
C PHE A 72 9.73 -9.14 -3.10
N GLY A 73 9.99 -8.65 -1.88
CA GLY A 73 8.91 -8.26 -0.95
C GLY A 73 8.38 -6.88 -1.29
N GLN A 74 7.09 -6.78 -1.59
CA GLN A 74 6.42 -5.50 -1.79
C GLN A 74 5.62 -5.13 -0.55
N ARG A 75 5.82 -3.92 -0.04
CA ARG A 75 5.10 -3.40 1.12
C ARG A 75 3.68 -2.96 0.74
N VAL A 76 2.70 -3.52 1.46
CA VAL A 76 1.28 -3.19 1.32
C VAL A 76 0.73 -2.82 2.69
N ILE A 77 0.11 -1.65 2.83
CA ILE A 77 -0.59 -1.27 4.05
C ILE A 77 -2.06 -1.64 3.90
N VAL A 78 -2.57 -2.42 4.84
CA VAL A 78 -3.95 -2.88 4.93
C VAL A 78 -4.62 -2.16 6.08
N ALA A 79 -5.62 -1.34 5.79
CA ALA A 79 -6.37 -0.61 6.80
C ALA A 79 -7.86 -0.92 6.68
N HIS A 80 -8.43 -1.45 7.75
CA HIS A 80 -9.73 -2.10 7.79
C HIS A 80 -10.79 -1.27 8.49
N VAL A 81 -11.94 -1.18 7.84
CA VAL A 81 -13.18 -0.63 8.40
C VAL A 81 -14.22 -1.74 8.60
N GLY A 82 -14.31 -2.70 7.66
CA GLY A 82 -15.24 -3.81 7.69
C GLY A 82 -15.23 -4.62 6.40
N PHE A 83 -15.53 -5.92 6.49
CA PHE A 83 -15.54 -6.82 5.32
C PHE A 83 -16.66 -6.51 4.32
N ASP A 84 -17.71 -5.84 4.76
CA ASP A 84 -18.87 -5.44 3.95
C ASP A 84 -18.73 -4.00 3.39
N ARG A 85 -17.58 -3.36 3.56
CA ARG A 85 -17.31 -2.01 3.10
C ARG A 85 -16.63 -1.99 1.73
N PRO A 86 -16.80 -0.90 0.96
CA PRO A 86 -16.00 -0.69 -0.24
C PRO A 86 -14.50 -0.63 0.10
N THR A 87 -13.67 -0.78 -0.92
CA THR A 87 -12.21 -0.73 -0.75
C THR A 87 -11.60 0.29 -1.70
N VAL A 88 -10.72 1.12 -1.18
CA VAL A 88 -9.88 2.03 -1.97
C VAL A 88 -8.49 1.41 -2.05
N ILE A 89 -8.05 1.10 -3.27
CA ILE A 89 -6.64 0.78 -3.53
C ILE A 89 -5.90 2.06 -3.91
N VAL A 90 -4.91 2.42 -3.11
CA VAL A 90 -4.04 3.56 -3.37
C VAL A 90 -2.81 3.08 -4.12
N THR A 91 -2.74 3.50 -5.39
CA THR A 91 -1.66 3.18 -6.30
C THR A 91 -0.56 4.23 -6.16
N GLU A 92 0.41 3.97 -5.29
CA GLU A 92 1.51 4.90 -5.07
C GLU A 92 2.45 4.97 -6.28
N GLY A 93 3.07 6.13 -6.49
CA GLY A 93 4.10 6.29 -7.50
C GLY A 93 5.51 6.12 -6.94
N TYR A 94 5.64 6.15 -5.61
CA TYR A 94 6.90 6.21 -4.88
C TYR A 94 6.83 5.36 -3.62
N GLY A 95 7.47 5.81 -2.53
CA GLY A 95 7.48 5.12 -1.25
C GLY A 95 6.25 5.42 -0.39
N ALA A 96 5.77 4.42 0.33
CA ALA A 96 4.55 4.47 1.14
C ALA A 96 4.79 4.73 2.64
N ALA A 97 5.98 5.21 3.04
CA ALA A 97 6.32 5.36 4.47
C ALA A 97 5.36 6.27 5.23
N TYR A 98 4.82 7.31 4.59
CA TYR A 98 3.88 8.23 5.23
C TYR A 98 2.53 7.58 5.55
N ALA A 99 2.15 6.54 4.81
CA ALA A 99 0.92 5.80 5.05
C ALA A 99 0.99 4.89 6.29
N LEU A 100 2.19 4.64 6.84
CA LEU A 100 2.36 3.90 8.11
C LEU A 100 1.88 4.69 9.34
N ARG A 101 1.81 6.02 9.25
CA ARG A 101 1.43 6.88 10.40
C ARG A 101 0.03 6.53 10.92
N PRO A 102 -0.20 6.53 12.24
CA PRO A 102 -1.49 6.17 12.85
C PRO A 102 -2.68 6.98 12.32
N GLY A 103 -2.50 8.29 12.11
CA GLY A 103 -3.55 9.21 11.65
C GLY A 103 -3.69 9.30 10.13
N TYR A 104 -2.94 8.51 9.34
CA TYR A 104 -3.08 8.57 7.89
C TYR A 104 -4.31 7.81 7.41
N ARG A 105 -5.16 8.49 6.66
CA ARG A 105 -6.29 7.95 5.92
C ARG A 105 -6.44 8.72 4.60
N GLU A 106 -6.49 8.00 3.49
CA GLU A 106 -6.68 8.57 2.17
C GLU A 106 -8.10 9.18 2.04
N GLU A 107 -8.25 10.25 1.23
CA GLU A 107 -9.47 11.07 1.14
C GLU A 107 -10.69 10.25 0.76
N LEU A 108 -10.63 9.43 -0.30
CA LEU A 108 -11.77 8.62 -0.75
C LEU A 108 -12.11 7.52 0.25
N SER A 109 -11.09 6.95 0.93
CA SER A 109 -11.33 6.01 2.02
C SER A 109 -12.11 6.67 3.15
N ARG A 110 -11.82 7.94 3.47
CA ARG A 110 -12.57 8.72 4.47
C ARG A 110 -13.98 9.03 3.98
N LEU A 111 -14.11 9.52 2.75
CA LEU A 111 -15.38 9.95 2.15
C LEU A 111 -16.40 8.80 2.08
N PHE A 112 -15.96 7.62 1.67
CA PHE A 112 -16.82 6.44 1.50
C PHE A 112 -16.84 5.50 2.71
N ASN A 113 -16.16 5.87 3.79
CA ASN A 113 -15.94 4.98 4.93
C ASN A 113 -15.48 3.58 4.49
N ALA A 114 -14.45 3.56 3.64
CA ALA A 114 -13.94 2.39 2.94
C ALA A 114 -12.68 1.83 3.59
N ASN A 115 -12.43 0.53 3.38
CA ASN A 115 -11.13 -0.06 3.62
C ASN A 115 -10.08 0.61 2.73
N MET A 116 -8.81 0.56 3.12
CA MET A 116 -7.71 1.10 2.34
C MET A 116 -6.62 0.03 2.16
N ILE A 117 -6.29 -0.25 0.91
CA ILE A 117 -5.14 -1.05 0.51
C ILE A 117 -4.15 -0.09 -0.15
N PHE A 118 -3.05 0.19 0.53
CA PHE A 118 -2.04 1.14 0.05
C PHE A 118 -0.80 0.37 -0.40
N VAL A 119 -0.48 0.44 -1.70
CA VAL A 119 0.60 -0.36 -2.31
C VAL A 119 1.80 0.53 -2.59
N GLU A 120 2.93 0.25 -1.94
CA GLU A 120 4.21 0.90 -2.26
C GLU A 120 4.66 0.48 -3.66
N HIS A 121 5.11 1.46 -4.44
CA HIS A 121 5.55 1.17 -5.81
C HIS A 121 6.85 0.35 -5.78
N ARG A 122 6.96 -0.64 -6.69
CA ARG A 122 8.22 -1.39 -6.85
C ARG A 122 9.41 -0.46 -7.05
N TYR A 123 10.58 -0.82 -6.56
CA TYR A 123 11.84 -0.06 -6.55
C TYR A 123 11.87 1.15 -5.61
N PHE A 124 10.91 1.29 -4.72
CA PHE A 124 10.95 2.32 -3.68
C PHE A 124 11.05 1.71 -2.28
N LEU A 125 11.85 2.34 -1.44
CA LEU A 125 12.05 1.99 -0.03
C LEU A 125 12.19 0.46 0.18
N GLU A 126 11.28 -0.13 0.97
CA GLU A 126 11.31 -1.57 1.28
C GLU A 126 10.84 -2.46 0.13
N SER A 127 10.17 -1.88 -0.88
CA SER A 127 9.75 -2.58 -2.10
C SER A 127 10.82 -2.57 -3.20
N THR A 128 12.11 -2.43 -2.81
CA THR A 128 13.22 -2.42 -3.74
C THR A 128 13.85 -3.81 -3.88
N PRO A 129 13.80 -4.46 -5.05
CA PRO A 129 14.44 -5.75 -5.29
C PRO A 129 15.95 -5.73 -5.05
N GLN A 130 16.50 -6.85 -4.61
CA GLN A 130 17.94 -7.05 -4.48
C GLN A 130 18.36 -8.33 -5.22
N PRO A 131 19.36 -8.29 -6.14
CA PRO A 131 20.06 -7.09 -6.62
C PRO A 131 19.13 -6.16 -7.41
N ARG A 132 19.44 -4.87 -7.42
CA ARG A 132 18.65 -3.85 -8.09
C ARG A 132 18.90 -3.89 -9.62
N ASP A 133 17.97 -4.48 -10.37
CA ASP A 133 18.02 -4.55 -11.84
C ASP A 133 16.84 -3.73 -12.42
N TRP A 134 17.14 -2.55 -12.91
CA TRP A 134 16.16 -1.56 -13.36
C TRP A 134 15.34 -2.00 -14.59
N LYS A 135 15.75 -3.05 -15.32
CA LYS A 135 14.99 -3.54 -16.47
C LYS A 135 13.59 -4.05 -16.13
N TYR A 136 13.35 -4.40 -14.84
CA TYR A 136 12.06 -4.86 -14.36
C TYR A 136 11.16 -3.73 -13.84
N LEU A 137 11.66 -2.49 -13.79
CA LEU A 137 10.85 -1.31 -13.47
C LEU A 137 10.10 -0.87 -14.74
N THR A 138 9.04 -1.56 -15.05
CA THR A 138 8.17 -1.27 -16.19
C THR A 138 6.75 -0.95 -15.74
N ALA A 139 6.00 -0.21 -16.57
CA ALA A 139 4.59 0.09 -16.32
C ALA A 139 3.75 -1.20 -16.20
N GLU A 140 4.04 -2.19 -17.06
CA GLU A 140 3.35 -3.47 -17.06
C GLU A 140 3.58 -4.24 -15.75
N ASN A 141 4.85 -4.45 -15.34
CA ASN A 141 5.13 -5.11 -14.06
C ASN A 141 4.53 -4.37 -12.86
N SER A 142 4.48 -3.04 -12.89
CA SER A 142 3.86 -2.26 -11.83
C SER A 142 2.34 -2.44 -11.79
N ALA A 143 1.69 -2.57 -12.93
CA ALA A 143 0.27 -2.86 -13.03
C ALA A 143 -0.05 -4.29 -12.59
N GLU A 144 0.79 -5.26 -12.96
CA GLU A 144 0.68 -6.67 -12.52
C GLU A 144 0.81 -6.81 -10.99
N ASP A 145 1.69 -6.04 -10.34
CA ASP A 145 1.78 -6.01 -8.87
C ASP A 145 0.44 -5.59 -8.24
N LEU A 146 -0.17 -4.55 -8.77
CA LEU A 146 -1.47 -4.06 -8.29
C LEU A 146 -2.59 -5.07 -8.55
N HIS A 147 -2.56 -5.73 -9.71
CA HIS A 147 -3.48 -6.80 -10.07
C HIS A 147 -3.39 -7.97 -9.08
N ALA A 148 -2.18 -8.42 -8.78
CA ALA A 148 -1.95 -9.50 -7.82
C ALA A 148 -2.49 -9.16 -6.43
N VAL A 149 -2.20 -7.95 -5.93
CA VAL A 149 -2.70 -7.45 -4.64
C VAL A 149 -4.24 -7.36 -4.66
N THR A 150 -4.82 -6.75 -5.70
CA THR A 150 -6.27 -6.58 -5.81
C THR A 150 -6.98 -7.92 -5.84
N THR A 151 -6.50 -8.86 -6.66
CA THR A 151 -7.07 -10.21 -6.78
C THR A 151 -7.05 -10.94 -5.43
N ALA A 152 -5.95 -10.86 -4.71
CA ALA A 152 -5.80 -11.46 -3.40
C ALA A 152 -6.81 -10.87 -2.39
N PHE A 153 -6.91 -9.54 -2.31
CA PHE A 153 -7.79 -8.88 -1.34
C PHE A 153 -9.27 -8.88 -1.72
N LYS A 154 -9.63 -9.06 -2.99
CA LYS A 154 -11.05 -9.24 -3.38
C LYS A 154 -11.69 -10.46 -2.74
N THR A 155 -10.91 -11.47 -2.35
CA THR A 155 -11.40 -12.61 -1.59
C THR A 155 -11.88 -12.23 -0.19
N LEU A 156 -11.32 -11.16 0.39
CA LEU A 156 -11.67 -10.63 1.71
C LEU A 156 -12.70 -9.50 1.61
N TYR A 157 -12.60 -8.67 0.57
CA TYR A 157 -13.40 -7.46 0.38
C TYR A 157 -14.21 -7.54 -0.93
N PRO A 158 -15.36 -8.21 -0.92
CA PRO A 158 -16.13 -8.50 -2.14
C PRO A 158 -17.00 -7.32 -2.63
N ARG A 159 -16.89 -6.15 -2.00
CA ARG A 159 -17.67 -4.96 -2.38
C ARG A 159 -16.96 -4.16 -3.47
N LYS A 160 -17.48 -2.95 -3.76
CA LYS A 160 -16.92 -2.04 -4.77
C LYS A 160 -15.49 -1.64 -4.48
N TRP A 161 -14.69 -1.55 -5.54
CA TRP A 161 -13.30 -1.13 -5.50
C TRP A 161 -13.08 0.16 -6.27
N ILE A 162 -12.27 1.04 -5.68
CA ILE A 162 -11.88 2.33 -6.25
C ILE A 162 -10.36 2.37 -6.29
N SER A 163 -9.75 2.64 -7.45
CA SER A 163 -8.31 2.95 -7.51
C SER A 163 -8.10 4.45 -7.47
N THR A 164 -7.08 4.89 -6.76
CA THR A 164 -6.70 6.30 -6.65
C THR A 164 -5.21 6.47 -6.45
N GLY A 165 -4.71 7.65 -6.76
CA GLY A 165 -3.33 8.05 -6.54
C GLY A 165 -3.12 9.49 -6.97
N ILE A 166 -2.06 10.12 -6.47
CA ILE A 166 -1.74 11.52 -6.71
C ILE A 166 -0.46 11.62 -7.55
N SER A 167 -0.44 12.53 -8.54
CA SER A 167 0.73 12.79 -9.39
C SER A 167 1.20 11.50 -10.09
N LYS A 168 2.44 11.04 -9.88
CA LYS A 168 2.91 9.75 -10.40
C LYS A 168 2.04 8.57 -9.92
N GLY A 169 1.49 8.62 -8.68
CA GLY A 169 0.51 7.64 -8.21
C GLY A 169 -0.78 7.67 -9.02
N GLY A 170 -1.24 8.86 -9.42
CA GLY A 170 -2.36 9.03 -10.35
C GLY A 170 -2.06 8.43 -11.74
N GLN A 171 -0.84 8.65 -12.26
CA GLN A 171 -0.39 8.00 -13.49
C GLN A 171 -0.39 6.47 -13.35
N THR A 172 0.09 5.95 -12.21
CA THR A 172 0.06 4.52 -11.90
C THR A 172 -1.39 3.98 -11.90
N SER A 173 -2.35 4.74 -11.35
CA SER A 173 -3.78 4.39 -11.39
C SER A 173 -4.33 4.31 -12.82
N LEU A 174 -3.95 5.25 -13.70
CA LEU A 174 -4.33 5.23 -15.12
C LEU A 174 -3.76 4.02 -15.85
N LEU A 175 -2.46 3.74 -15.66
CA LEU A 175 -1.80 2.58 -16.25
C LEU A 175 -2.43 1.28 -15.74
N TYR A 176 -2.65 1.17 -14.43
CA TYR A 176 -3.32 0.02 -13.84
C TYR A 176 -4.69 -0.22 -14.48
N ARG A 177 -5.51 0.82 -14.61
CA ARG A 177 -6.82 0.72 -15.27
C ARG A 177 -6.73 0.31 -16.74
N ALA A 178 -5.69 0.77 -17.45
CA ALA A 178 -5.49 0.42 -18.86
C ALA A 178 -5.10 -1.05 -19.05
N PHE A 179 -4.26 -1.61 -18.17
CA PHE A 179 -3.85 -3.01 -18.21
C PHE A 179 -4.93 -3.96 -17.67
N PHE A 180 -5.63 -3.56 -16.60
CA PHE A 180 -6.62 -4.37 -15.87
C PHE A 180 -7.95 -3.61 -15.70
N PRO A 181 -8.73 -3.48 -16.77
CA PRO A 181 -9.95 -2.64 -16.77
C PRO A 181 -11.05 -3.13 -15.81
N ASP A 182 -11.05 -4.41 -15.46
CA ASP A 182 -12.10 -5.04 -14.63
C ASP A 182 -11.70 -5.19 -13.15
N ASP A 183 -10.50 -4.79 -12.79
CA ASP A 183 -10.01 -4.95 -11.42
C ASP A 183 -10.69 -3.99 -10.43
N VAL A 184 -11.08 -2.82 -10.86
CA VAL A 184 -11.75 -1.84 -10.03
C VAL A 184 -12.98 -1.28 -10.74
N ASP A 185 -13.98 -0.88 -9.97
CA ASP A 185 -15.22 -0.30 -10.52
C ASP A 185 -14.98 1.13 -11.01
N VAL A 186 -14.18 1.90 -10.27
CA VAL A 186 -13.90 3.32 -10.55
C VAL A 186 -12.42 3.60 -10.36
N SER A 187 -11.87 4.50 -11.21
CA SER A 187 -10.52 5.05 -11.03
C SER A 187 -10.61 6.57 -10.88
N VAL A 188 -9.98 7.11 -9.85
CA VAL A 188 -9.96 8.54 -9.51
C VAL A 188 -8.49 8.99 -9.43
N PRO A 189 -7.83 9.24 -10.57
CA PRO A 189 -6.44 9.71 -10.59
C PRO A 189 -6.39 11.22 -10.36
N TYR A 190 -5.71 11.66 -9.28
CA TYR A 190 -5.51 13.07 -8.99
C TYR A 190 -4.27 13.60 -9.69
N VAL A 191 -4.42 14.70 -10.43
CA VAL A 191 -3.33 15.44 -11.12
C VAL A 191 -2.31 14.50 -11.78
N ALA A 192 -2.81 13.46 -12.44
CA ALA A 192 -2.03 12.40 -13.05
C ALA A 192 -1.31 12.92 -14.30
N PRO A 193 0.03 13.02 -14.31
CA PRO A 193 0.76 13.47 -15.49
C PRO A 193 0.78 12.38 -16.55
N LEU A 194 0.43 12.73 -17.79
CA LEU A 194 0.59 11.89 -18.95
C LEU A 194 1.81 12.36 -19.76
N CYS A 195 2.98 11.84 -19.42
CA CYS A 195 4.24 12.18 -20.08
C CYS A 195 4.55 11.18 -21.19
N TYR A 196 4.97 11.67 -22.37
CA TYR A 196 5.33 10.85 -23.52
C TYR A 196 6.82 10.47 -23.54
N GLY A 197 7.63 11.09 -22.70
CA GLY A 197 9.06 10.84 -22.56
C GLY A 197 9.71 11.81 -21.60
N VAL A 198 11.03 11.71 -21.45
CA VAL A 198 11.83 12.63 -20.65
C VAL A 198 11.76 14.03 -21.23
N GLU A 199 11.95 14.13 -22.52
CA GLU A 199 11.80 15.37 -23.30
C GLU A 199 10.38 15.43 -23.90
N ASP A 200 9.42 15.85 -23.09
CA ASP A 200 8.04 16.04 -23.56
C ASP A 200 7.91 17.42 -24.23
N GLY A 201 7.89 17.45 -25.54
CA GLY A 201 7.87 18.67 -26.36
C GLY A 201 6.67 19.60 -26.13
N ARG A 202 5.72 19.27 -25.25
CA ARG A 202 4.60 20.13 -24.89
C ARG A 202 4.96 21.15 -23.80
N HIS A 203 5.98 20.89 -22.99
CA HIS A 203 6.35 21.74 -21.87
C HIS A 203 6.90 23.08 -22.32
N GLU A 204 7.89 23.07 -23.22
CA GLU A 204 8.51 24.30 -23.74
C GLU A 204 7.52 25.30 -24.36
N PRO A 205 6.64 24.91 -25.31
CA PRO A 205 5.63 25.81 -25.85
C PRO A 205 4.69 26.36 -24.78
N PHE A 206 4.29 25.55 -23.80
CA PHE A 206 3.45 26.01 -22.69
C PHE A 206 4.16 27.06 -21.84
N LEU A 207 5.40 26.79 -21.42
CA LEU A 207 6.20 27.72 -20.59
C LEU A 207 6.45 29.07 -21.29
N ARG A 208 6.60 29.06 -22.63
CA ARG A 208 6.75 30.31 -23.43
C ARG A 208 5.49 31.15 -23.54
N GLN A 209 4.32 30.59 -23.25
CA GLN A 209 3.03 31.24 -23.42
C GLN A 209 2.30 31.51 -22.11
N VAL A 210 2.62 30.76 -21.04
CA VAL A 210 1.95 30.91 -19.75
C VAL A 210 2.29 32.26 -19.11
N SER A 211 1.28 32.91 -18.50
CA SER A 211 1.43 34.18 -17.81
C SER A 211 1.82 35.37 -18.73
N THR A 212 2.25 36.50 -18.16
CA THR A 212 2.71 37.68 -18.92
C THR A 212 4.20 37.58 -19.31
N ALA A 213 4.61 38.32 -20.30
CA ALA A 213 6.03 38.38 -20.71
C ALA A 213 6.93 38.91 -19.58
N GLU A 214 6.42 39.86 -18.79
CA GLU A 214 7.14 40.44 -17.65
C GLU A 214 7.38 39.42 -16.53
N GLU A 215 6.34 38.66 -16.19
CA GLU A 215 6.44 37.58 -15.17
C GLU A 215 7.40 36.47 -15.62
N ARG A 216 7.33 36.05 -16.89
CA ARG A 216 8.29 35.06 -17.43
C ARG A 216 9.72 35.57 -17.34
N LYS A 217 9.95 36.84 -17.74
CA LYS A 217 11.29 37.44 -17.64
C LYS A 217 11.78 37.52 -16.20
N THR A 218 10.90 37.84 -15.24
CA THR A 218 11.26 37.86 -13.82
C THR A 218 11.74 36.47 -13.33
N ILE A 219 11.11 35.39 -13.79
CA ILE A 219 11.49 34.02 -13.45
C ILE A 219 12.82 33.64 -14.13
N GLU A 220 13.02 34.03 -15.39
CA GLU A 220 14.27 33.76 -16.12
C GLU A 220 15.49 34.49 -15.51
N ASP A 221 15.26 35.71 -14.98
CA ASP A 221 16.32 36.55 -14.38
C ASP A 221 16.66 36.13 -12.93
N PHE A 222 15.88 35.24 -12.28
CA PHE A 222 16.10 34.75 -10.92
C PHE A 222 17.03 33.53 -10.89
#